data_40b5050d99798a86346693e768d3a28b
#
_entry.id   40b5050d99798a86346693e768d3a28b
#
_cell.length_a   1.000
_cell.length_b   1.000
_cell.length_c   1.000
_cell.angle_alpha   90.00
_cell.angle_beta   90.00
_cell.angle_gamma   90.00
#
_symmetry.space_group_name_H-M   'P 1'
#
loop_
_entity.id
_entity.type
_entity.pdbx_description
1 polymer ?
#
loop_
_entity_poly.entity_id
_entity_poly.type
_entity_poly.pdbx_seq_one_letter_code
_entity_poly.pdbx_strand_id
1 'polypeptide(L)'
;MPMKKITLLICSLMVSVTAVAQRYTTEIFNDNEIIVSSDVNYGVNFNPYVDSAMLGGTNLQPLQADFYMPSPTADTTTNRPVVIVWHTGSFLPKGLNGSPLGTRQDSAVVEMCRRFAKMGYVSIAASYRLGWLANSTNLDVRRGSNLLAVYYSIQDAKALVRYLNLTQMGAGNPYGINASNTIMVGQGSGGYLTFAYATIDKHSEVAGPSKFKYQDSTGIFGQPVLPGDAYVDTSIVGDIDGYGAEVVITGQNTLGLPTMDYSSPGRNYINHAGMPDDILMAINMGGAMGDGAWLEQGDVPMLSIHSKFDFFAPYDTGMVYVPIGQQFFPVVSVTGSYAAIKAANALGNNDIFLNENYTDQVWVDQQATNPTNEECLYTIEIAPPNATMPWVVHTAPWNWYDSNDPMASQNPANPNVKATSQAWIDTVMSFIVPRMATVLQAEGVPAGIVEAVQSFKIYPNPASDLVSIKGTNGSSFNRVQAFDITGRVVYTSDASGSSLSIDVSNWNNGIYLVQIATDSGVQVKRIVVN
;
A
#
# COMPACT_ATOMS: atom_id res chain seq x y z
N MET A 1 13.47 -46.07 -23.83
CA MET A 1 13.53 -45.47 -22.47
C MET A 1 14.01 -44.01 -22.51
N PRO A 2 13.52 -43.10 -23.39
CA PRO A 2 13.70 -41.67 -23.22
C PRO A 2 12.40 -40.85 -23.03
N MET A 3 11.22 -41.46 -23.21
CA MET A 3 9.96 -40.66 -23.16
C MET A 3 9.53 -40.18 -21.77
N LYS A 4 9.86 -40.90 -20.68
CA LYS A 4 9.46 -40.49 -19.31
C LYS A 4 10.13 -39.21 -18.79
N LYS A 5 11.33 -38.86 -19.26
CA LYS A 5 12.05 -37.65 -18.82
C LYS A 5 11.51 -36.37 -19.47
N ILE A 6 11.02 -36.45 -20.71
CA ILE A 6 10.45 -35.30 -21.43
C ILE A 6 9.07 -34.92 -20.86
N THR A 7 8.24 -35.91 -20.51
CA THR A 7 6.92 -35.66 -19.90
C THR A 7 7.04 -34.99 -18.52
N LEU A 8 8.06 -35.35 -17.72
CA LEU A 8 8.28 -34.72 -16.41
C LEU A 8 8.79 -33.27 -16.54
N LEU A 9 9.59 -32.98 -17.57
CA LEU A 9 10.09 -31.63 -17.83
C LEU A 9 8.96 -30.70 -18.34
N ILE A 10 8.05 -31.19 -19.17
CA ILE A 10 6.90 -30.43 -19.68
C ILE A 10 5.89 -30.16 -18.55
N CYS A 11 5.61 -31.15 -17.69
CA CYS A 11 4.75 -30.93 -16.51
C CYS A 11 5.38 -29.95 -15.51
N SER A 12 6.70 -29.95 -15.29
CA SER A 12 7.35 -28.98 -14.41
C SER A 12 7.38 -27.57 -15.02
N LEU A 13 7.46 -27.46 -16.34
CA LEU A 13 7.39 -26.17 -17.05
C LEU A 13 5.96 -25.58 -17.04
N MET A 14 4.92 -26.41 -17.20
CA MET A 14 3.53 -25.96 -17.10
C MET A 14 3.14 -25.53 -15.68
N VAL A 15 3.61 -26.24 -14.65
CA VAL A 15 3.39 -25.86 -13.25
C VAL A 15 4.10 -24.56 -12.92
N SER A 16 5.28 -24.32 -13.47
CA SER A 16 6.00 -23.05 -13.24
C SER A 16 5.34 -21.85 -13.94
N VAL A 17 4.77 -22.03 -15.13
CA VAL A 17 4.07 -20.96 -15.85
C VAL A 17 2.73 -20.58 -15.18
N THR A 18 1.97 -21.56 -14.67
CA THR A 18 0.74 -21.28 -13.93
C THR A 18 1.01 -20.64 -12.56
N ALA A 19 2.11 -21.02 -11.88
CA ALA A 19 2.51 -20.41 -10.61
C ALA A 19 2.96 -18.96 -10.78
N VAL A 20 3.64 -18.62 -11.87
CA VAL A 20 4.04 -17.22 -12.19
C VAL A 20 2.82 -16.36 -12.53
N ALA A 21 1.81 -16.92 -13.22
CA ALA A 21 0.59 -16.19 -13.60
C ALA A 21 -0.33 -15.83 -12.41
N GLN A 22 -0.15 -16.44 -11.24
CA GLN A 22 -0.95 -16.15 -10.04
C GLN A 22 -0.17 -15.34 -8.98
N ARG A 23 1.14 -15.17 -9.19
CA ARG A 23 1.99 -14.43 -8.26
C ARG A 23 1.54 -12.97 -8.16
N TYR A 24 1.60 -12.44 -6.96
CA TYR A 24 1.21 -11.06 -6.59
C TYR A 24 -0.30 -10.78 -6.65
N THR A 25 -1.14 -11.76 -7.02
CA THR A 25 -2.60 -11.59 -7.05
C THR A 25 -3.36 -12.62 -6.22
N THR A 26 -2.75 -13.77 -5.94
CA THR A 26 -3.34 -14.82 -5.10
C THR A 26 -2.31 -15.36 -4.12
N GLU A 27 -2.76 -15.88 -2.99
CA GLU A 27 -1.89 -16.54 -2.02
C GLU A 27 -1.39 -17.86 -2.61
N ILE A 28 -0.11 -17.94 -2.92
CA ILE A 28 0.57 -19.13 -3.47
C ILE A 28 1.50 -19.81 -2.46
N PHE A 29 1.76 -19.16 -1.33
CA PHE A 29 2.54 -19.69 -0.22
C PHE A 29 1.67 -19.92 1.01
N ASN A 30 2.01 -20.93 1.83
CA ASN A 30 1.34 -21.24 3.08
C ASN A 30 1.99 -20.46 4.25
N ASP A 31 1.31 -20.38 5.39
CA ASP A 31 1.81 -19.65 6.56
C ASP A 31 3.17 -20.14 7.08
N ASN A 32 3.44 -21.47 6.99
CA ASN A 32 4.70 -22.07 7.40
C ASN A 32 5.87 -21.82 6.41
N GLU A 33 5.58 -21.28 5.23
CA GLU A 33 6.57 -20.89 4.24
C GLU A 33 6.96 -19.41 4.36
N ILE A 34 6.25 -18.65 5.21
CA ILE A 34 6.54 -17.24 5.47
C ILE A 34 7.46 -17.10 6.69
N ILE A 35 8.57 -16.41 6.48
CA ILE A 35 9.49 -16.01 7.56
C ILE A 35 9.28 -14.54 7.92
N VAL A 36 9.60 -14.20 9.17
CA VAL A 36 9.52 -12.84 9.68
C VAL A 36 10.88 -12.44 10.26
N SER A 37 11.44 -11.34 9.76
CA SER A 37 12.58 -10.67 10.37
C SER A 37 12.04 -9.49 11.19
N SER A 38 11.94 -9.69 12.51
CA SER A 38 11.35 -8.70 13.41
C SER A 38 12.39 -7.68 13.89
N ASP A 39 11.90 -6.50 14.31
CA ASP A 39 12.69 -5.44 14.95
C ASP A 39 13.90 -4.97 14.12
N VAL A 40 13.78 -5.01 12.79
CA VAL A 40 14.83 -4.50 11.91
C VAL A 40 14.93 -2.99 12.06
N ASN A 41 16.07 -2.49 12.50
CA ASN A 41 16.35 -1.06 12.59
C ASN A 41 16.63 -0.52 11.18
N TYR A 42 15.72 0.29 10.65
CA TYR A 42 15.88 0.92 9.34
C TYR A 42 16.40 2.36 9.43
N GLY A 43 16.48 2.91 10.64
CA GLY A 43 16.99 4.26 10.87
C GLY A 43 16.90 4.67 12.33
N VAL A 44 17.22 5.91 12.57
CA VAL A 44 17.09 6.59 13.87
C VAL A 44 16.75 8.05 13.61
N ASN A 45 15.88 8.66 14.43
CA ASN A 45 15.65 10.10 14.30
C ASN A 45 15.25 10.75 15.63
N PHE A 46 15.38 12.06 15.69
CA PHE A 46 15.04 12.85 16.87
C PHE A 46 13.52 12.87 17.11
N ASN A 47 13.10 12.52 18.32
CA ASN A 47 11.72 12.61 18.76
C ASN A 47 11.64 13.36 20.10
N PRO A 48 11.04 14.55 20.15
CA PRO A 48 10.94 15.34 21.39
C PRO A 48 9.98 14.75 22.42
N TYR A 49 9.14 13.80 22.03
CA TYR A 49 8.08 13.24 22.87
C TYR A 49 8.44 11.89 23.51
N VAL A 50 9.60 11.33 23.21
CA VAL A 50 10.07 10.12 23.90
C VAL A 50 10.71 10.46 25.24
N ASP A 51 10.55 9.56 26.21
CA ASP A 51 11.31 9.63 27.45
C ASP A 51 12.78 9.26 27.17
N SER A 52 13.64 10.27 27.17
CA SER A 52 15.07 10.08 26.91
C SER A 52 15.75 9.14 27.92
N ALA A 53 15.23 9.03 29.15
CA ALA A 53 15.78 8.09 30.13
C ALA A 53 15.60 6.64 29.68
N MET A 54 14.49 6.31 29.01
CA MET A 54 14.25 4.98 28.46
C MET A 54 15.18 4.66 27.28
N LEU A 55 15.70 5.68 26.60
CA LEU A 55 16.66 5.57 25.51
C LEU A 55 18.11 5.84 25.94
N GLY A 56 18.40 5.73 27.24
CA GLY A 56 19.76 5.90 27.78
C GLY A 56 20.30 7.33 27.67
N GLY A 57 19.43 8.34 27.79
CA GLY A 57 19.79 9.76 27.80
C GLY A 57 19.81 10.45 26.44
N THR A 58 19.24 9.85 25.39
CA THR A 58 19.08 10.46 24.06
C THR A 58 17.62 10.60 23.66
N ASN A 59 17.31 11.55 22.78
CA ASN A 59 16.02 11.64 22.08
C ASN A 59 16.08 11.06 20.65
N LEU A 60 17.18 10.41 20.27
CA LEU A 60 17.31 9.74 18.99
C LEU A 60 16.65 8.35 19.08
N GLN A 61 15.42 8.27 18.62
CA GLN A 61 14.59 7.08 18.65
C GLN A 61 14.93 6.14 17.50
N PRO A 62 15.14 4.82 17.77
CA PRO A 62 15.22 3.81 16.71
C PRO A 62 13.92 3.72 15.91
N LEU A 63 14.05 3.60 14.60
CA LEU A 63 12.97 3.37 13.66
C LEU A 63 12.99 1.89 13.25
N GLN A 64 11.92 1.15 13.54
CA GLN A 64 11.88 -0.29 13.41
C GLN A 64 10.78 -0.78 12.49
N ALA A 65 11.03 -1.91 11.83
CA ALA A 65 10.08 -2.58 10.97
C ALA A 65 10.20 -4.11 11.08
N ASP A 66 9.10 -4.80 10.81
CA ASP A 66 9.03 -6.26 10.71
C ASP A 66 8.82 -6.65 9.24
N PHE A 67 9.71 -7.49 8.71
CA PHE A 67 9.71 -7.91 7.30
C PHE A 67 9.12 -9.30 7.18
N TYR A 68 8.07 -9.44 6.39
CA TYR A 68 7.38 -10.69 6.09
C TYR A 68 7.67 -11.09 4.65
N MET A 69 8.16 -12.31 4.42
CA MET A 69 8.52 -12.76 3.07
C MET A 69 8.48 -14.28 2.96
N PRO A 70 8.30 -14.84 1.77
CA PRO A 70 8.52 -16.26 1.56
C PRO A 70 9.96 -16.65 1.92
N SER A 71 10.11 -17.80 2.58
CA SER A 71 11.43 -18.30 2.95
C SER A 71 12.29 -18.60 1.71
N PRO A 72 13.62 -18.49 1.77
CA PRO A 72 14.50 -18.79 0.64
C PRO A 72 14.38 -20.23 0.12
N THR A 73 13.86 -21.15 0.93
CA THR A 73 13.60 -22.53 0.53
C THR A 73 12.28 -22.69 -0.23
N ALA A 74 11.29 -21.83 0.03
CA ALA A 74 10.01 -21.82 -0.67
C ALA A 74 10.06 -20.99 -1.95
N ASP A 75 10.86 -19.93 -1.96
CA ASP A 75 10.94 -18.97 -3.06
C ASP A 75 12.35 -18.41 -3.26
N THR A 76 12.92 -18.64 -4.44
CA THR A 76 14.24 -18.18 -4.84
C THR A 76 14.24 -16.84 -5.60
N THR A 77 13.09 -16.19 -5.74
CA THR A 77 12.97 -14.89 -6.42
C THR A 77 13.75 -13.81 -5.69
N THR A 78 14.49 -12.97 -6.42
CA THR A 78 15.39 -11.94 -5.88
C THR A 78 15.04 -10.51 -6.32
N ASN A 79 13.85 -10.30 -6.90
CA ASN A 79 13.37 -9.00 -7.38
C ASN A 79 11.89 -8.77 -7.03
N ARG A 80 11.50 -9.17 -5.82
CA ARG A 80 10.12 -9.07 -5.34
C ARG A 80 9.69 -7.62 -5.18
N PRO A 81 8.47 -7.25 -5.57
CA PRO A 81 7.88 -5.98 -5.17
C PRO A 81 7.75 -5.88 -3.65
N VAL A 82 7.74 -4.66 -3.15
CA VAL A 82 7.62 -4.35 -1.72
C VAL A 82 6.27 -3.72 -1.42
N VAL A 83 5.65 -4.13 -0.32
CA VAL A 83 4.46 -3.47 0.24
C VAL A 83 4.76 -3.02 1.66
N ILE A 84 4.76 -1.71 1.91
CA ILE A 84 4.91 -1.16 3.26
C ILE A 84 3.53 -0.90 3.84
N VAL A 85 3.24 -1.43 5.02
CA VAL A 85 1.96 -1.25 5.72
C VAL A 85 2.19 -0.40 6.97
N TRP A 86 1.59 0.80 6.99
CA TRP A 86 1.67 1.75 8.09
C TRP A 86 0.47 1.61 9.01
N HIS A 87 0.73 1.52 10.33
CA HIS A 87 -0.32 1.37 11.35
C HIS A 87 -1.09 2.66 11.61
N THR A 88 -2.25 2.54 12.22
CA THR A 88 -3.08 3.64 12.74
C THR A 88 -2.56 4.15 14.09
N GLY A 89 -3.31 5.02 14.79
CA GLY A 89 -3.00 5.46 16.16
C GLY A 89 -2.98 6.97 16.35
N SER A 90 -3.53 7.76 15.40
CA SER A 90 -3.63 9.23 15.51
C SER A 90 -2.29 9.94 15.75
N PHE A 91 -1.18 9.37 15.25
CA PHE A 91 0.20 9.82 15.51
C PHE A 91 0.58 9.88 17.00
N LEU A 92 -0.12 9.15 17.86
CA LEU A 92 0.14 9.07 19.31
C LEU A 92 0.58 7.65 19.70
N PRO A 93 1.45 7.50 20.69
CA PRO A 93 1.78 6.20 21.27
C PRO A 93 0.53 5.45 21.73
N LYS A 94 0.54 4.12 21.57
CA LYS A 94 -0.51 3.23 22.09
C LYS A 94 -0.79 3.55 23.55
N GLY A 95 -2.06 3.63 23.90
CA GLY A 95 -2.51 4.03 25.23
C GLY A 95 -2.72 5.54 25.38
N LEU A 96 -1.85 6.39 24.84
CA LEU A 96 -2.10 7.84 24.80
C LEU A 96 -3.12 8.23 23.72
N ASN A 97 -3.27 7.40 22.69
CA ASN A 97 -4.29 7.56 21.64
C ASN A 97 -5.68 7.05 22.06
N GLY A 98 -5.84 6.55 23.30
CA GLY A 98 -7.12 6.00 23.79
C GLY A 98 -7.56 4.69 23.11
N SER A 99 -6.66 3.98 22.42
CA SER A 99 -6.96 2.79 21.64
C SER A 99 -6.00 1.64 21.97
N PRO A 100 -6.42 0.38 21.87
CA PRO A 100 -5.54 -0.78 21.93
C PRO A 100 -4.67 -0.93 20.64
N LEU A 101 -4.91 -0.12 19.61
CA LEU A 101 -4.18 -0.07 18.36
C LEU A 101 -3.15 1.06 18.35
N GLY A 102 -2.24 1.06 17.38
CA GLY A 102 -1.25 2.13 17.19
C GLY A 102 0.19 1.63 17.16
N THR A 103 0.41 0.42 16.68
CA THR A 103 1.73 -0.17 16.50
C THR A 103 1.81 -1.00 15.23
N ARG A 104 3.03 -1.25 14.72
CA ARG A 104 3.25 -2.18 13.60
C ARG A 104 2.81 -3.62 13.88
N GLN A 105 2.54 -3.95 15.14
CA GLN A 105 2.07 -5.26 15.59
C GLN A 105 0.54 -5.35 15.69
N ASP A 106 -0.17 -4.31 15.29
CA ASP A 106 -1.63 -4.34 15.23
C ASP A 106 -2.10 -5.49 14.34
N SER A 107 -3.12 -6.21 14.79
CA SER A 107 -3.56 -7.47 14.18
C SER A 107 -3.87 -7.32 12.68
N ALA A 108 -4.50 -6.23 12.26
CA ALA A 108 -4.81 -5.98 10.85
C ALA A 108 -3.56 -5.72 10.02
N VAL A 109 -2.56 -5.01 10.56
CA VAL A 109 -1.27 -4.75 9.90
C VAL A 109 -0.53 -6.07 9.68
N VAL A 110 -0.42 -6.89 10.72
CA VAL A 110 0.23 -8.21 10.65
C VAL A 110 -0.48 -9.14 9.67
N GLU A 111 -1.82 -9.18 9.71
CA GLU A 111 -2.61 -10.01 8.79
C GLU A 111 -2.40 -9.60 7.34
N MET A 112 -2.47 -8.31 7.02
CA MET A 112 -2.23 -7.81 5.67
C MET A 112 -0.80 -8.13 5.21
N CYS A 113 0.21 -7.91 6.05
CA CYS A 113 1.59 -8.26 5.73
C CYS A 113 1.76 -9.76 5.44
N ARG A 114 1.13 -10.64 6.24
CA ARG A 114 1.16 -12.08 5.97
C ARG A 114 0.51 -12.45 4.63
N ARG A 115 -0.63 -11.85 4.31
CA ARG A 115 -1.33 -12.10 3.04
C ARG A 115 -0.51 -11.64 1.83
N PHE A 116 0.06 -10.44 1.88
CA PHE A 116 0.97 -9.99 0.83
C PHE A 116 2.20 -10.90 0.69
N ALA A 117 2.79 -11.31 1.80
CA ALA A 117 3.91 -12.26 1.76
C ALA A 117 3.50 -13.60 1.13
N LYS A 118 2.31 -14.13 1.46
CA LYS A 118 1.78 -15.35 0.82
C LYS A 118 1.49 -15.17 -0.68
N MET A 119 1.28 -13.95 -1.15
CA MET A 119 1.18 -13.63 -2.58
C MET A 119 2.57 -13.50 -3.26
N GLY A 120 3.66 -13.52 -2.49
CA GLY A 120 5.03 -13.45 -3.00
C GLY A 120 5.70 -12.09 -2.91
N TYR A 121 5.07 -11.08 -2.31
CA TYR A 121 5.70 -9.81 -1.97
C TYR A 121 6.70 -9.96 -0.82
N VAL A 122 7.57 -8.98 -0.68
CA VAL A 122 8.13 -8.65 0.63
C VAL A 122 7.27 -7.56 1.23
N SER A 123 6.59 -7.86 2.34
CA SER A 123 5.72 -6.90 3.01
C SER A 123 6.31 -6.48 4.36
N ILE A 124 6.11 -5.23 4.72
CA ILE A 124 6.81 -4.59 5.82
C ILE A 124 5.80 -3.89 6.71
N ALA A 125 5.68 -4.35 7.96
CA ALA A 125 4.98 -3.62 9.01
C ALA A 125 5.95 -2.63 9.64
N ALA A 126 5.74 -1.32 9.49
CA ALA A 126 6.70 -0.32 9.91
C ALA A 126 6.14 0.61 10.99
N SER A 127 7.02 0.98 11.94
CA SER A 127 6.79 2.05 12.90
C SER A 127 7.30 3.37 12.33
N TYR A 128 6.76 4.46 12.81
CA TYR A 128 7.21 5.84 12.57
C TYR A 128 7.17 6.61 13.89
N ARG A 129 7.82 7.77 13.96
CA ARG A 129 7.83 8.60 15.17
C ARG A 129 6.43 9.04 15.55
N LEU A 130 6.07 8.83 16.80
CA LEU A 130 4.77 9.17 17.37
C LEU A 130 4.94 10.24 18.44
N GLY A 131 3.94 11.08 18.59
CA GLY A 131 3.85 12.10 19.62
C GLY A 131 3.50 13.47 19.05
N TRP A 132 2.55 14.13 19.72
CA TRP A 132 2.18 15.53 19.51
C TRP A 132 1.37 16.03 20.72
N LEU A 133 1.17 17.35 20.83
CA LEU A 133 0.57 17.99 22.00
C LEU A 133 -0.97 18.05 21.89
N ALA A 134 -1.62 16.88 21.80
CA ALA A 134 -3.06 16.74 21.63
C ALA A 134 -3.89 17.42 22.72
N ASN A 135 -3.37 17.47 23.96
CA ASN A 135 -4.05 18.02 25.12
C ASN A 135 -3.83 19.55 25.29
N SER A 136 -3.06 20.19 24.42
CA SER A 136 -2.82 21.64 24.52
C SER A 136 -4.14 22.40 24.41
N THR A 137 -4.37 23.37 25.28
CA THR A 137 -5.48 24.32 25.16
C THR A 137 -5.25 25.35 24.06
N ASN A 138 -3.99 25.56 23.66
CA ASN A 138 -3.63 26.41 22.54
C ASN A 138 -3.84 25.67 21.21
N LEU A 139 -4.66 26.26 20.32
CA LEU A 139 -5.01 25.64 19.04
C LEU A 139 -3.81 25.57 18.08
N ASP A 140 -2.95 26.59 18.05
CA ASP A 140 -1.76 26.60 17.21
C ASP A 140 -0.76 25.52 17.64
N VAL A 141 -0.59 25.34 18.96
CA VAL A 141 0.24 24.26 19.50
C VAL A 141 -0.30 22.88 19.11
N ARG A 142 -1.62 22.68 19.18
CA ARG A 142 -2.23 21.41 18.72
C ARG A 142 -2.03 21.19 17.22
N ARG A 143 -2.38 22.17 16.40
CA ARG A 143 -2.25 22.09 14.93
C ARG A 143 -0.81 21.87 14.51
N GLY A 144 0.08 22.71 15.00
CA GLY A 144 1.48 22.69 14.62
C GLY A 144 2.18 21.40 15.04
N SER A 145 1.95 20.93 16.28
CA SER A 145 2.54 19.68 16.73
C SER A 145 1.97 18.46 15.98
N ASN A 146 0.69 18.48 15.59
CA ASN A 146 0.10 17.43 14.77
C ASN A 146 0.68 17.44 13.34
N LEU A 147 0.80 18.63 12.71
CA LEU A 147 1.44 18.74 11.39
C LEU A 147 2.90 18.28 11.44
N LEU A 148 3.64 18.62 12.50
CA LEU A 148 5.01 18.11 12.70
C LEU A 148 5.05 16.58 12.83
N ALA A 149 4.08 15.97 13.49
CA ALA A 149 4.02 14.50 13.59
C ALA A 149 3.83 13.85 12.21
N VAL A 150 2.98 14.44 11.34
CA VAL A 150 2.85 14.01 9.94
C VAL A 150 4.17 14.21 9.19
N TYR A 151 4.78 15.38 9.32
CA TYR A 151 6.05 15.72 8.65
C TYR A 151 7.18 14.76 9.05
N TYR A 152 7.33 14.48 10.34
CA TYR A 152 8.30 13.51 10.85
C TYR A 152 8.03 12.09 10.32
N SER A 153 6.76 11.70 10.21
CA SER A 153 6.41 10.38 9.69
C SER A 153 6.77 10.22 8.20
N ILE A 154 6.68 11.30 7.41
CA ILE A 154 7.15 11.28 6.01
C ILE A 154 8.67 11.09 5.95
N GLN A 155 9.44 11.84 6.76
CA GLN A 155 10.90 11.67 6.83
C GLN A 155 11.29 10.24 7.24
N ASP A 156 10.54 9.62 8.16
CA ASP A 156 10.77 8.25 8.59
C ASP A 156 10.42 7.25 7.48
N ALA A 157 9.34 7.49 6.75
CA ALA A 157 8.96 6.66 5.60
C ALA A 157 9.99 6.75 4.47
N LYS A 158 10.51 7.96 4.16
CA LYS A 158 11.63 8.15 3.23
C LYS A 158 12.89 7.41 3.70
N ALA A 159 13.19 7.45 4.99
CA ALA A 159 14.30 6.67 5.57
C ALA A 159 14.13 5.17 5.33
N LEU A 160 12.91 4.62 5.44
CA LEU A 160 12.66 3.21 5.17
C LEU A 160 12.84 2.87 3.69
N VAL A 161 12.28 3.66 2.77
CA VAL A 161 12.43 3.40 1.33
C VAL A 161 13.92 3.51 0.92
N ARG A 162 14.65 4.50 1.44
CA ARG A 162 16.10 4.60 1.26
C ARG A 162 16.86 3.41 1.82
N TYR A 163 16.47 2.90 3.00
CA TYR A 163 17.04 1.68 3.57
C TYR A 163 16.85 0.47 2.64
N LEU A 164 15.67 0.33 2.04
CA LEU A 164 15.41 -0.75 1.07
C LEU A 164 16.33 -0.64 -0.15
N ASN A 165 16.47 0.54 -0.72
CA ASN A 165 17.39 0.79 -1.83
C ASN A 165 18.86 0.52 -1.43
N LEU A 166 19.27 0.97 -0.25
CA LEU A 166 20.61 0.69 0.28
C LEU A 166 20.87 -0.83 0.41
N THR A 167 19.91 -1.58 0.95
CA THR A 167 20.05 -3.03 1.13
C THR A 167 20.10 -3.76 -0.21
N GLN A 168 19.32 -3.31 -1.19
CA GLN A 168 19.35 -3.88 -2.53
C GLN A 168 20.66 -3.59 -3.25
N MET A 169 21.15 -2.35 -3.22
CA MET A 169 22.31 -1.90 -4.00
C MET A 169 23.64 -2.20 -3.32
N GLY A 170 23.71 -2.10 -1.99
CA GLY A 170 24.97 -2.09 -1.23
C GLY A 170 25.18 -3.28 -0.32
N ALA A 171 24.14 -4.00 0.10
CA ALA A 171 24.23 -5.09 1.08
C ALA A 171 23.89 -6.48 0.50
N GLY A 172 23.94 -6.66 -0.81
CA GLY A 172 23.72 -7.95 -1.48
C GLY A 172 22.26 -8.39 -1.52
N ASN A 173 21.33 -7.47 -1.34
CA ASN A 173 19.88 -7.69 -1.41
C ASN A 173 19.36 -8.82 -0.50
N PRO A 174 19.57 -8.74 0.83
CA PRO A 174 19.25 -9.82 1.75
C PRO A 174 17.76 -10.19 1.79
N TYR A 175 16.89 -9.28 1.36
CA TYR A 175 15.44 -9.49 1.32
C TYR A 175 14.94 -9.95 -0.06
N GLY A 176 15.80 -10.00 -1.09
CA GLY A 176 15.43 -10.39 -2.44
C GLY A 176 14.38 -9.46 -3.07
N ILE A 177 14.52 -8.14 -2.89
CA ILE A 177 13.56 -7.12 -3.33
C ILE A 177 14.00 -6.40 -4.61
N ASN A 178 13.01 -5.76 -5.25
CA ASN A 178 13.21 -4.62 -6.12
C ASN A 178 12.58 -3.39 -5.44
N ALA A 179 13.40 -2.55 -4.83
CA ALA A 179 12.95 -1.40 -4.05
C ALA A 179 12.25 -0.33 -4.92
N SER A 180 12.53 -0.27 -6.22
CA SER A 180 11.79 0.61 -7.15
C SER A 180 10.32 0.22 -7.28
N ASN A 181 9.95 -1.03 -6.95
CA ASN A 181 8.58 -1.52 -6.98
C ASN A 181 7.95 -1.48 -5.57
N THR A 182 8.05 -0.34 -4.90
CA THR A 182 7.49 -0.14 -3.55
C THR A 182 6.10 0.46 -3.63
N ILE A 183 5.14 -0.16 -2.95
CA ILE A 183 3.75 0.30 -2.77
C ILE A 183 3.54 0.58 -1.29
N MET A 184 2.87 1.68 -0.96
CA MET A 184 2.52 2.01 0.42
C MET A 184 1.03 1.81 0.69
N VAL A 185 0.72 1.19 1.83
CA VAL A 185 -0.63 1.01 2.38
C VAL A 185 -0.65 1.60 3.78
N GLY A 186 -1.56 2.52 4.06
CA GLY A 186 -1.64 3.14 5.38
C GLY A 186 -3.03 3.10 5.98
N GLN A 187 -3.13 2.77 7.26
CA GLN A 187 -4.38 2.74 8.02
C GLN A 187 -4.49 3.97 8.93
N GLY A 188 -5.60 4.68 8.91
CA GLY A 188 -5.84 5.86 9.77
C GLY A 188 -4.73 6.90 9.65
N SER A 189 -3.96 7.15 10.72
CA SER A 189 -2.78 8.03 10.67
C SER A 189 -1.72 7.54 9.68
N GLY A 190 -1.54 6.23 9.50
CA GLY A 190 -0.72 5.68 8.42
C GLY A 190 -1.25 6.03 7.03
N GLY A 191 -2.58 6.17 6.87
CA GLY A 191 -3.20 6.65 5.64
C GLY A 191 -2.90 8.12 5.36
N TYR A 192 -2.95 8.97 6.39
CA TYR A 192 -2.49 10.37 6.29
C TYR A 192 -1.02 10.45 5.88
N LEU A 193 -0.16 9.63 6.51
CA LEU A 193 1.26 9.52 6.14
C LEU A 193 1.41 9.15 4.68
N THR A 194 0.70 8.11 4.23
CA THR A 194 0.80 7.57 2.87
C THR A 194 0.41 8.61 1.81
N PHE A 195 -0.69 9.33 2.02
CA PHE A 195 -1.10 10.40 1.11
C PHE A 195 -0.16 11.60 1.16
N ALA A 196 0.27 12.01 2.35
CA ALA A 196 1.23 13.12 2.50
C ALA A 196 2.59 12.76 1.86
N TYR A 197 3.05 11.52 1.98
CA TYR A 197 4.26 11.05 1.30
C TYR A 197 4.17 11.16 -0.22
N ALA A 198 3.02 10.80 -0.76
CA ALA A 198 2.79 10.76 -2.21
C ALA A 198 2.63 12.15 -2.85
N THR A 199 2.37 13.20 -2.05
CA THR A 199 1.95 14.51 -2.56
C THR A 199 2.76 15.70 -2.07
N ILE A 200 3.52 15.56 -0.97
CA ILE A 200 4.35 16.66 -0.46
C ILE A 200 5.76 16.52 -1.01
N ASP A 201 6.15 17.42 -1.90
CA ASP A 201 7.50 17.50 -2.44
C ASP A 201 8.18 18.87 -2.19
N LYS A 202 7.41 19.87 -1.74
CA LYS A 202 7.90 21.25 -1.52
C LYS A 202 7.56 21.76 -0.13
N HIS A 203 8.49 22.44 0.50
CA HIS A 203 8.25 23.11 1.79
C HIS A 203 7.07 24.10 1.75
N SER A 204 6.84 24.77 0.61
CA SER A 204 5.73 25.71 0.43
C SER A 204 4.35 25.09 0.66
N GLU A 205 4.19 23.79 0.50
CA GLU A 205 2.93 23.07 0.69
C GLU A 205 2.54 22.95 2.15
N VAL A 206 3.53 22.90 3.04
CA VAL A 206 3.34 22.87 4.50
C VAL A 206 3.54 24.23 5.16
N ALA A 207 4.18 25.18 4.48
CA ALA A 207 4.44 26.54 4.99
C ALA A 207 3.53 27.60 4.35
N GLY A 208 2.93 27.34 3.19
CA GLY A 208 2.10 28.30 2.44
C GLY A 208 0.72 28.50 3.04
N PRO A 209 -0.08 27.45 3.26
CA PRO A 209 -1.46 27.58 3.72
C PRO A 209 -1.57 28.24 5.10
N SER A 210 -2.53 29.15 5.26
CA SER A 210 -2.72 29.90 6.52
C SER A 210 -3.08 29.01 7.70
N LYS A 211 -3.71 27.87 7.47
CA LYS A 211 -4.02 26.87 8.51
C LYS A 211 -2.79 26.16 9.09
N PHE A 212 -1.63 26.28 8.44
CA PHE A 212 -0.34 25.73 8.86
C PHE A 212 0.62 26.79 9.40
N LYS A 213 0.07 27.93 9.82
CA LYS A 213 0.82 29.07 10.36
C LYS A 213 0.31 29.46 11.73
N TYR A 214 1.23 29.93 12.56
CA TYR A 214 0.89 30.48 13.88
C TYR A 214 -0.05 31.68 13.74
N GLN A 215 -1.05 31.73 14.59
CA GLN A 215 -1.95 32.87 14.74
C GLN A 215 -1.61 33.70 15.98
N ASP A 216 -0.95 33.09 16.96
CA ASP A 216 -0.45 33.74 18.17
C ASP A 216 1.09 33.73 18.24
N SER A 217 1.66 34.15 19.38
CA SER A 217 3.12 34.27 19.58
C SER A 217 3.73 33.12 20.37
N THR A 218 3.00 31.99 20.56
CA THR A 218 3.50 30.85 21.33
C THR A 218 3.80 29.69 20.38
N GLY A 219 5.06 29.33 20.26
CA GLY A 219 5.51 28.20 19.47
C GLY A 219 5.20 26.84 20.10
N ILE A 220 5.28 25.79 19.30
CA ILE A 220 4.96 24.40 19.68
C ILE A 220 5.77 23.94 20.90
N PHE A 221 7.01 24.38 21.01
CA PHE A 221 7.91 24.05 22.12
C PHE A 221 8.03 25.16 23.17
N GLY A 222 7.08 26.10 23.17
CA GLY A 222 7.09 27.25 24.08
C GLY A 222 8.03 28.39 23.70
N GLN A 223 8.71 28.30 22.55
CA GLN A 223 9.55 29.38 22.02
C GLN A 223 8.69 30.55 21.50
N PRO A 224 9.19 31.79 21.52
CA PRO A 224 8.54 32.91 20.84
C PRO A 224 8.49 32.67 19.32
N VAL A 225 7.36 32.93 18.69
CA VAL A 225 7.14 32.92 17.24
C VAL A 225 6.37 34.17 16.83
N LEU A 226 6.33 34.48 15.55
CA LEU A 226 5.52 35.57 15.04
C LEU A 226 4.23 35.00 14.39
N PRO A 227 3.08 35.68 14.56
CA PRO A 227 1.91 35.35 13.75
C PRO A 227 2.26 35.39 12.26
N GLY A 228 1.91 34.30 11.54
CA GLY A 228 2.26 34.10 10.14
C GLY A 228 3.49 33.23 9.89
N ASP A 229 4.31 32.96 10.92
CA ASP A 229 5.37 31.95 10.80
C ASP A 229 4.77 30.55 10.55
N ALA A 230 5.46 29.73 9.76
CA ALA A 230 5.04 28.35 9.51
C ALA A 230 5.25 27.47 10.75
N TYR A 231 4.38 26.47 10.96
CA TYR A 231 4.59 25.46 12.00
C TYR A 231 5.83 24.60 11.74
N VAL A 232 6.13 24.32 10.46
CA VAL A 232 7.31 23.54 10.07
C VAL A 232 8.46 24.51 9.77
N ASP A 233 9.45 24.54 10.65
CA ASP A 233 10.69 25.29 10.47
C ASP A 233 11.82 24.34 10.04
N THR A 234 12.14 24.36 8.76
CA THR A 234 13.16 23.47 8.18
C THR A 234 14.56 23.71 8.72
N SER A 235 14.84 24.88 9.33
CA SER A 235 16.10 25.13 10.00
C SER A 235 16.27 24.33 11.29
N ILE A 236 15.16 23.79 11.83
CA ILE A 236 15.13 22.96 13.04
C ILE A 236 14.91 21.50 12.69
N VAL A 237 13.95 21.20 11.80
CA VAL A 237 13.49 19.82 11.54
C VAL A 237 13.98 19.23 10.22
N GLY A 238 14.77 19.97 9.45
CA GLY A 238 15.18 19.57 8.10
C GLY A 238 14.09 19.75 7.04
N ASP A 239 14.44 19.57 5.78
CA ASP A 239 13.46 19.54 4.69
C ASP A 239 12.66 18.22 4.67
N ILE A 240 11.74 18.08 3.72
CA ILE A 240 10.87 16.90 3.64
C ILE A 240 11.67 15.62 3.34
N ASP A 241 12.82 15.75 2.68
CA ASP A 241 13.72 14.65 2.38
C ASP A 241 14.65 14.32 3.55
N GLY A 242 14.58 15.09 4.64
CA GLY A 242 15.36 14.91 5.84
C GLY A 242 16.77 15.50 5.73
N TYR A 243 17.03 16.43 4.78
CA TYR A 243 18.31 17.15 4.70
C TYR A 243 18.23 18.47 5.45
N GLY A 244 19.39 18.93 5.87
CA GLY A 244 19.51 20.16 6.68
C GLY A 244 19.06 19.96 8.12
N ALA A 245 19.47 20.86 8.99
CA ALA A 245 19.18 20.83 10.43
C ALA A 245 19.62 19.51 11.12
N GLU A 246 20.73 18.93 10.68
CA GLU A 246 21.23 17.67 11.21
C GLU A 246 21.66 17.83 12.68
N VAL A 247 21.34 16.83 13.48
CA VAL A 247 21.85 16.69 14.84
C VAL A 247 23.35 16.44 14.82
N VAL A 248 24.09 17.06 15.74
CA VAL A 248 25.52 16.78 15.93
C VAL A 248 25.66 15.57 16.84
N ILE A 249 26.17 14.46 16.29
CA ILE A 249 26.40 13.24 17.06
C ILE A 249 27.65 13.37 17.91
N THR A 250 27.54 13.08 19.20
CA THR A 250 28.64 13.16 20.19
C THR A 250 29.22 11.80 20.58
N GLY A 251 28.56 10.70 20.21
CA GLY A 251 28.99 9.34 20.53
C GLY A 251 27.84 8.35 20.50
N GLN A 252 27.98 7.29 21.28
CA GLN A 252 26.93 6.28 21.52
C GLN A 252 26.77 6.04 23.01
N ASN A 253 25.54 5.76 23.45
CA ASN A 253 25.24 5.41 24.84
C ASN A 253 25.41 3.89 25.08
N THR A 254 25.11 3.44 26.29
CA THR A 254 25.20 2.02 26.69
C THR A 254 24.25 1.10 25.97
N LEU A 255 23.21 1.62 25.33
CA LEU A 255 22.26 0.87 24.49
C LEU A 255 22.68 0.82 23.01
N GLY A 256 23.87 1.39 22.68
CA GLY A 256 24.34 1.49 21.30
C GLY A 256 23.63 2.55 20.46
N LEU A 257 22.75 3.38 21.07
CA LEU A 257 22.06 4.45 20.37
C LEU A 257 22.93 5.69 20.27
N PRO A 258 22.87 6.46 19.16
CA PRO A 258 23.60 7.71 19.03
C PRO A 258 23.21 8.71 20.12
N THR A 259 24.19 9.44 20.63
CA THR A 259 23.98 10.61 21.49
C THR A 259 24.22 11.88 20.70
N MET A 260 23.59 12.99 21.09
CA MET A 260 23.63 14.23 20.34
C MET A 260 24.01 15.43 21.19
N ASP A 261 24.52 16.46 20.54
CA ASP A 261 24.73 17.77 21.15
C ASP A 261 23.40 18.55 21.15
N TYR A 262 22.83 18.74 22.34
CA TYR A 262 21.59 19.50 22.51
C TYR A 262 21.76 21.01 22.36
N SER A 263 22.98 21.53 22.33
CA SER A 263 23.24 22.95 22.07
C SER A 263 23.12 23.32 20.58
N SER A 264 23.24 22.32 19.68
CA SER A 264 22.94 22.49 18.27
C SER A 264 21.42 22.69 18.05
N PRO A 265 21.01 23.63 17.17
CA PRO A 265 19.58 23.86 16.90
C PRO A 265 18.93 22.71 16.11
N GLY A 266 19.69 21.98 15.29
CA GLY A 266 19.18 20.93 14.43
C GLY A 266 18.56 19.77 15.19
N ARG A 267 17.44 19.27 14.69
CA ARG A 267 16.64 18.19 15.28
C ARG A 267 16.26 17.13 14.25
N ASN A 268 17.13 16.90 13.28
CA ASN A 268 16.94 15.87 12.28
C ASN A 268 18.19 15.00 12.15
N TYR A 269 18.01 13.70 11.92
CA TYR A 269 19.08 12.76 11.58
C TYR A 269 18.81 12.21 10.18
N ILE A 270 19.69 12.55 9.24
CA ILE A 270 19.53 12.05 7.89
C ILE A 270 19.91 10.57 7.82
N ASN A 271 18.95 9.75 7.41
CA ASN A 271 19.14 8.32 7.23
C ASN A 271 19.36 8.03 5.74
N HIS A 272 20.41 7.25 5.43
CA HIS A 272 20.70 6.69 4.10
C HIS A 272 20.71 7.75 2.98
N ALA A 273 21.38 8.87 3.23
CA ALA A 273 21.49 10.00 2.31
C ALA A 273 21.89 9.57 0.89
N GLY A 274 21.25 10.16 -0.12
CA GLY A 274 21.53 9.91 -1.55
C GLY A 274 20.92 8.62 -2.12
N MET A 275 20.21 7.81 -1.32
CA MET A 275 19.43 6.69 -1.87
C MET A 275 18.08 7.19 -2.40
N PRO A 276 17.56 6.58 -3.49
CA PRO A 276 16.21 6.86 -3.97
C PRO A 276 15.14 6.57 -2.91
N ASP A 277 14.02 7.30 -2.97
CA ASP A 277 12.87 7.10 -2.09
C ASP A 277 11.52 7.18 -2.82
N ASP A 278 11.51 6.97 -4.13
CA ASP A 278 10.30 6.90 -4.93
C ASP A 278 9.45 5.68 -4.57
N ILE A 279 8.12 5.82 -4.75
CA ILE A 279 7.14 4.74 -4.63
C ILE A 279 6.30 4.65 -5.89
N LEU A 280 5.66 3.51 -6.13
CA LEU A 280 4.81 3.31 -7.31
C LEU A 280 3.36 3.71 -7.08
N MET A 281 2.87 3.64 -5.84
CA MET A 281 1.44 3.77 -5.55
C MET A 281 1.21 4.03 -4.07
N ALA A 282 0.19 4.83 -3.76
CA ALA A 282 -0.27 5.14 -2.42
C ALA A 282 -1.69 4.61 -2.17
N ILE A 283 -1.88 3.81 -1.10
CA ILE A 283 -3.18 3.24 -0.71
C ILE A 283 -3.54 3.72 0.69
N ASN A 284 -4.63 4.44 0.80
CA ASN A 284 -5.15 4.98 2.04
C ASN A 284 -6.35 4.17 2.55
N MET A 285 -6.32 3.80 3.82
CA MET A 285 -7.41 3.11 4.52
C MET A 285 -7.88 3.95 5.70
N GLY A 286 -8.90 4.78 5.49
CA GLY A 286 -9.50 5.59 6.55
C GLY A 286 -8.63 6.73 7.07
N GLY A 287 -7.74 7.25 6.25
CA GLY A 287 -7.02 8.51 6.49
C GLY A 287 -7.52 9.62 5.57
N ALA A 288 -6.84 10.77 5.59
CA ALA A 288 -7.15 11.91 4.74
C ALA A 288 -5.86 12.63 4.33
N MET A 289 -5.95 13.59 3.43
CA MET A 289 -4.88 14.47 3.01
C MET A 289 -4.95 15.78 3.82
N GLY A 290 -3.85 16.26 4.35
CA GLY A 290 -3.83 17.48 5.15
C GLY A 290 -4.30 18.72 4.40
N ASP A 291 -3.99 18.83 3.11
CA ASP A 291 -4.52 19.87 2.20
C ASP A 291 -4.64 19.30 0.78
N GLY A 292 -5.77 19.54 0.12
CA GLY A 292 -5.98 19.12 -1.27
C GLY A 292 -5.06 19.83 -2.27
N ALA A 293 -4.48 20.96 -1.89
CA ALA A 293 -3.51 21.68 -2.72
C ALA A 293 -2.13 21.01 -2.78
N TRP A 294 -1.88 19.98 -1.97
CA TRP A 294 -0.66 19.17 -2.08
C TRP A 294 -0.66 18.28 -3.32
N LEU A 295 -1.85 17.95 -3.82
CA LEU A 295 -2.02 17.06 -4.97
C LEU A 295 -1.73 17.83 -6.25
N GLU A 296 -0.74 17.37 -7.01
CA GLU A 296 -0.32 17.92 -8.30
C GLU A 296 -0.45 16.88 -9.42
N GLN A 297 -0.47 17.34 -10.67
CA GLN A 297 -0.43 16.43 -11.82
C GLN A 297 0.95 15.76 -11.90
N GLY A 298 0.96 14.43 -11.96
CA GLY A 298 2.18 13.63 -12.00
C GLY A 298 2.49 12.93 -10.68
N ASP A 299 1.71 13.18 -9.62
CA ASP A 299 1.78 12.35 -8.41
C ASP A 299 1.45 10.90 -8.71
N VAL A 300 1.98 10.00 -7.88
CA VAL A 300 1.76 8.56 -8.04
C VAL A 300 0.28 8.19 -7.95
N PRO A 301 -0.14 7.11 -8.63
CA PRO A 301 -1.51 6.60 -8.53
C PRO A 301 -1.95 6.36 -7.09
N MET A 302 -3.20 6.72 -6.78
CA MET A 302 -3.74 6.69 -5.44
C MET A 302 -5.03 5.87 -5.34
N LEU A 303 -5.15 5.03 -4.29
CA LEU A 303 -6.41 4.37 -3.93
C LEU A 303 -6.87 4.80 -2.55
N SER A 304 -8.17 4.69 -2.30
CA SER A 304 -8.70 4.84 -0.96
C SER A 304 -9.82 3.88 -0.62
N ILE A 305 -9.81 3.39 0.60
CA ILE A 305 -10.90 2.65 1.26
C ILE A 305 -11.31 3.50 2.47
N HIS A 306 -12.57 3.97 2.51
CA HIS A 306 -12.98 4.90 3.55
C HIS A 306 -14.44 4.73 3.95
N SER A 307 -14.72 4.84 5.25
CA SER A 307 -16.09 4.90 5.75
C SER A 307 -16.70 6.27 5.50
N LYS A 308 -17.90 6.29 4.90
CA LYS A 308 -18.66 7.52 4.68
C LYS A 308 -19.01 8.27 6.00
N PHE A 309 -19.03 7.53 7.10
CA PHE A 309 -19.38 8.04 8.43
C PHE A 309 -18.17 8.13 9.35
N ASP A 310 -16.96 8.21 8.80
CA ASP A 310 -15.76 8.35 9.62
C ASP A 310 -15.75 9.69 10.35
N PHE A 311 -15.63 9.61 11.67
CA PHE A 311 -15.58 10.78 12.54
C PHE A 311 -14.16 11.34 12.69
N PHE A 312 -13.14 10.48 12.66
CA PHE A 312 -11.75 10.86 12.91
C PHE A 312 -11.05 11.40 11.66
N ALA A 313 -11.42 10.87 10.51
CA ALA A 313 -10.94 11.34 9.21
C ALA A 313 -12.16 11.63 8.32
N PRO A 314 -12.48 12.88 8.02
CA PRO A 314 -13.62 13.20 7.16
C PRO A 314 -13.55 12.45 5.82
N TYR A 315 -14.68 11.87 5.40
CA TYR A 315 -14.81 11.20 4.10
C TYR A 315 -14.64 12.18 2.94
N ASP A 316 -15.24 13.38 3.06
CA ASP A 316 -15.05 14.51 2.17
C ASP A 316 -14.20 15.60 2.88
N THR A 317 -14.24 16.83 2.49
CA THR A 317 -13.53 17.92 3.19
C THR A 317 -14.19 18.23 4.52
N GLY A 318 -13.40 18.28 5.59
CA GLY A 318 -13.94 18.50 6.93
C GLY A 318 -12.89 18.75 8.01
N MET A 319 -13.37 19.06 9.22
CA MET A 319 -12.56 19.27 10.39
C MET A 319 -12.20 17.94 11.05
N VAL A 320 -10.92 17.72 11.35
CA VAL A 320 -10.45 16.63 12.20
C VAL A 320 -10.68 17.00 13.66
N TYR A 321 -11.27 16.06 14.41
CA TYR A 321 -11.43 16.18 15.84
C TYR A 321 -10.68 15.06 16.55
N VAL A 322 -10.03 15.40 17.66
CA VAL A 322 -9.36 14.41 18.52
C VAL A 322 -10.11 14.30 19.84
N PRO A 323 -10.54 13.09 20.24
CA PRO A 323 -11.17 12.88 21.52
C PRO A 323 -10.13 12.91 22.64
N ILE A 324 -10.36 13.72 23.66
CA ILE A 324 -9.56 13.77 24.88
C ILE A 324 -10.52 13.64 26.06
N GLY A 325 -10.55 12.49 26.70
CA GLY A 325 -11.59 12.14 27.65
C GLY A 325 -12.97 12.11 26.96
N GLN A 326 -13.88 12.94 27.42
CA GLN A 326 -15.25 13.06 26.86
C GLN A 326 -15.42 14.32 25.96
N GLN A 327 -14.35 15.03 25.66
CA GLN A 327 -14.38 16.25 24.85
C GLN A 327 -13.71 16.02 23.50
N PHE A 328 -14.22 16.73 22.47
CA PHE A 328 -13.67 16.70 21.13
C PHE A 328 -13.00 18.04 20.82
N PHE A 329 -11.73 17.98 20.53
CA PHE A 329 -10.93 19.17 20.21
C PHE A 329 -10.71 19.26 18.70
N PRO A 330 -11.10 20.37 18.07
CA PRO A 330 -10.80 20.60 16.66
C PRO A 330 -9.29 20.73 16.48
N VAL A 331 -8.77 20.17 15.39
CA VAL A 331 -7.35 20.28 15.02
C VAL A 331 -7.21 21.10 13.74
N VAL A 332 -7.52 20.51 12.59
CA VAL A 332 -7.31 21.14 11.28
C VAL A 332 -8.37 20.65 10.29
N SER A 333 -8.73 21.49 9.32
CA SER A 333 -9.55 21.07 8.18
C SER A 333 -8.66 20.31 7.18
N VAL A 334 -9.13 19.16 6.70
CA VAL A 334 -8.43 18.26 5.79
C VAL A 334 -9.28 17.92 4.57
N THR A 335 -8.65 17.41 3.53
CA THR A 335 -9.28 16.85 2.34
C THR A 335 -9.42 15.35 2.52
N GLY A 336 -10.65 14.87 2.65
CA GLY A 336 -10.95 13.45 2.84
C GLY A 336 -10.77 12.63 1.57
N SER A 337 -10.91 11.32 1.70
CA SER A 337 -10.63 10.37 0.62
C SER A 337 -11.44 10.61 -0.64
N TYR A 338 -12.73 10.94 -0.51
CA TYR A 338 -13.59 11.22 -1.66
C TYR A 338 -13.08 12.42 -2.47
N ALA A 339 -12.83 13.54 -1.80
CA ALA A 339 -12.33 14.75 -2.47
C ALA A 339 -10.91 14.53 -3.04
N ALA A 340 -10.03 13.81 -2.33
CA ALA A 340 -8.67 13.52 -2.78
C ALA A 340 -8.66 12.62 -4.02
N ILE A 341 -9.38 11.49 -4.02
CA ILE A 341 -9.43 10.58 -5.17
C ILE A 341 -10.09 11.23 -6.38
N LYS A 342 -11.18 11.97 -6.17
CA LYS A 342 -11.82 12.74 -7.25
C LYS A 342 -10.86 13.74 -7.90
N ALA A 343 -10.05 14.42 -7.10
CA ALA A 343 -9.04 15.35 -7.61
C ALA A 343 -7.90 14.60 -8.33
N ALA A 344 -7.41 13.48 -7.79
CA ALA A 344 -6.39 12.65 -8.45
C ALA A 344 -6.86 12.13 -9.81
N ASN A 345 -8.12 11.67 -9.91
CA ASN A 345 -8.76 11.27 -11.17
C ASN A 345 -8.82 12.44 -12.16
N ALA A 346 -9.22 13.63 -11.69
CA ALA A 346 -9.32 14.82 -12.54
C ALA A 346 -7.96 15.34 -13.04
N LEU A 347 -6.88 15.12 -12.28
CA LEU A 347 -5.50 15.46 -12.67
C LEU A 347 -4.85 14.42 -13.59
N GLY A 348 -5.49 13.26 -13.79
CA GLY A 348 -4.96 12.15 -14.58
C GLY A 348 -3.97 11.26 -13.84
N ASN A 349 -3.74 11.44 -12.55
CA ASN A 349 -2.79 10.63 -11.76
C ASN A 349 -3.23 9.17 -11.67
N ASN A 350 -4.53 8.90 -11.79
CA ASN A 350 -5.13 7.56 -11.76
C ASN A 350 -5.50 7.01 -13.15
N ASP A 351 -5.05 7.64 -14.26
CA ASP A 351 -5.41 7.23 -15.62
C ASP A 351 -5.05 5.78 -15.93
N ILE A 352 -4.02 5.25 -15.28
CA ILE A 352 -3.61 3.85 -15.38
C ILE A 352 -4.74 2.86 -15.01
N PHE A 353 -5.68 3.27 -14.15
CA PHE A 353 -6.81 2.44 -13.71
C PHE A 353 -8.07 2.66 -14.52
N LEU A 354 -8.29 3.88 -15.04
CA LEU A 354 -9.55 4.28 -15.67
C LEU A 354 -9.82 3.54 -16.98
N ASN A 355 -8.80 3.02 -17.63
CA ASN A 355 -8.92 2.25 -18.87
C ASN A 355 -9.01 0.74 -18.64
N GLU A 356 -8.87 0.29 -17.39
CA GLU A 356 -9.01 -1.10 -17.02
C GLU A 356 -10.49 -1.46 -16.77
N ASN A 357 -10.86 -2.67 -17.12
CA ASN A 357 -12.21 -3.16 -16.85
C ASN A 357 -12.19 -4.09 -15.64
N TYR A 358 -12.18 -3.50 -14.44
CA TYR A 358 -12.25 -4.27 -13.21
C TYR A 358 -13.61 -4.93 -13.07
N THR A 359 -13.63 -6.26 -13.02
CA THR A 359 -14.84 -7.09 -12.91
C THR A 359 -14.94 -7.77 -11.56
N ASP A 360 -14.09 -7.39 -10.60
CA ASP A 360 -14.20 -7.92 -9.26
C ASP A 360 -15.57 -7.54 -8.64
N GLN A 361 -16.18 -8.50 -7.95
CA GLN A 361 -17.53 -8.32 -7.41
C GLN A 361 -17.57 -7.19 -6.38
N VAL A 362 -16.47 -6.98 -5.67
CA VAL A 362 -16.33 -5.91 -4.67
C VAL A 362 -16.47 -4.53 -5.33
N TRP A 363 -15.88 -4.33 -6.51
CA TRP A 363 -16.05 -3.08 -7.27
C TRP A 363 -17.46 -2.93 -7.81
N VAL A 364 -18.04 -3.99 -8.37
CA VAL A 364 -19.43 -3.98 -8.87
C VAL A 364 -20.40 -3.59 -7.75
N ASP A 365 -20.23 -4.13 -6.56
CA ASP A 365 -21.07 -3.82 -5.40
C ASP A 365 -20.88 -2.37 -4.92
N GLN A 366 -19.69 -1.80 -5.12
CA GLN A 366 -19.37 -0.41 -4.76
C GLN A 366 -20.07 0.63 -5.61
N GLN A 367 -20.47 0.32 -6.83
CA GLN A 367 -21.14 1.27 -7.72
C GLN A 367 -22.40 1.88 -7.10
N ALA A 368 -23.05 1.17 -6.17
CA ALA A 368 -24.26 1.66 -5.48
C ALA A 368 -23.98 2.60 -4.31
N THR A 369 -22.79 2.48 -3.68
CA THR A 369 -22.44 3.23 -2.45
C THR A 369 -21.47 4.38 -2.70
N ASN A 370 -20.69 4.29 -3.78
CA ASN A 370 -19.78 5.34 -4.23
C ASN A 370 -20.61 6.44 -4.96
N PRO A 371 -20.71 7.66 -4.41
CA PRO A 371 -21.71 8.65 -4.84
C PRO A 371 -21.53 9.15 -6.27
N THR A 372 -20.34 9.03 -6.85
CA THR A 372 -20.04 9.45 -8.22
C THR A 372 -19.40 8.34 -9.06
N ASN A 373 -19.34 7.13 -8.51
CA ASN A 373 -18.61 6.00 -9.11
C ASN A 373 -17.15 6.35 -9.41
N GLU A 374 -16.50 7.09 -8.49
CA GLU A 374 -15.09 7.41 -8.61
C GLU A 374 -14.26 6.12 -8.58
N GLU A 375 -13.58 5.81 -9.68
CA GLU A 375 -12.61 4.71 -9.68
C GLU A 375 -11.55 4.98 -8.60
N CYS A 376 -10.94 3.94 -8.06
CA CYS A 376 -9.93 4.04 -7.00
C CYS A 376 -10.48 4.40 -5.61
N LEU A 377 -11.80 4.50 -5.42
CA LEU A 377 -12.45 4.75 -4.15
C LEU A 377 -13.38 3.62 -3.75
N TYR A 378 -13.07 2.94 -2.65
CA TYR A 378 -13.98 2.00 -1.99
C TYR A 378 -14.67 2.68 -0.81
N THR A 379 -15.98 2.85 -0.88
CA THR A 379 -16.80 3.50 0.16
C THR A 379 -17.43 2.46 1.08
N ILE A 380 -17.15 2.56 2.38
CA ILE A 380 -17.83 1.76 3.40
C ILE A 380 -19.05 2.53 3.89
N GLU A 381 -20.24 1.99 3.65
CA GLU A 381 -21.51 2.60 4.09
C GLU A 381 -22.15 1.76 5.21
N ILE A 382 -21.51 1.75 6.38
CA ILE A 382 -22.06 1.12 7.58
C ILE A 382 -22.61 2.25 8.46
N ALA A 383 -23.92 2.34 8.55
CA ALA A 383 -24.58 3.36 9.38
C ALA A 383 -24.20 3.19 10.87
N PRO A 384 -23.95 4.29 11.58
CA PRO A 384 -23.66 4.23 13.00
C PRO A 384 -24.88 3.65 13.76
N PRO A 385 -24.65 2.75 14.70
CA PRO A 385 -25.74 2.11 15.47
C PRO A 385 -26.48 3.10 16.37
N ASN A 386 -25.90 4.26 16.65
CA ASN A 386 -26.47 5.29 17.49
C ASN A 386 -26.01 6.68 17.05
N ALA A 387 -26.94 7.53 16.62
CA ALA A 387 -26.67 8.90 16.18
C ALA A 387 -26.11 9.82 17.30
N THR A 388 -26.26 9.45 18.58
CA THR A 388 -25.72 10.21 19.72
C THR A 388 -24.27 9.88 20.04
N MET A 389 -23.71 8.85 19.40
CA MET A 389 -22.32 8.43 19.54
C MET A 389 -21.66 8.35 18.14
N PRO A 390 -21.40 9.46 17.48
CA PRO A 390 -20.86 9.48 16.11
C PRO A 390 -19.50 8.83 15.98
N TRP A 391 -18.74 8.66 17.09
CA TRP A 391 -17.44 7.95 17.12
C TRP A 391 -17.57 6.43 17.26
N VAL A 392 -18.75 5.90 17.61
CA VAL A 392 -19.05 4.45 17.58
C VAL A 392 -19.42 4.05 16.14
N VAL A 393 -18.64 4.50 15.19
CA VAL A 393 -18.83 4.19 13.78
C VAL A 393 -17.83 3.11 13.39
N HIS A 394 -18.25 2.22 12.51
CA HIS A 394 -17.35 1.21 11.93
C HIS A 394 -16.38 1.86 10.93
N THR A 395 -15.51 2.75 11.45
CA THR A 395 -14.57 3.54 10.63
C THR A 395 -13.44 2.67 10.08
N ALA A 396 -13.09 1.61 10.80
CA ALA A 396 -12.04 0.68 10.44
C ALA A 396 -12.45 -0.77 10.76
N PRO A 397 -13.40 -1.35 10.00
CA PRO A 397 -13.98 -2.66 10.31
C PRO A 397 -13.00 -3.82 10.15
N TRP A 398 -11.86 -3.60 9.52
CA TRP A 398 -10.74 -4.54 9.40
C TRP A 398 -9.92 -4.71 10.68
N ASN A 399 -10.09 -3.84 11.68
CA ASN A 399 -9.33 -3.91 12.92
C ASN A 399 -9.96 -4.85 13.94
N TRP A 400 -9.11 -5.61 14.64
CA TRP A 400 -9.47 -6.33 15.86
C TRP A 400 -8.31 -6.31 16.84
N TYR A 401 -8.59 -6.57 18.10
CA TYR A 401 -7.61 -6.59 19.18
C TYR A 401 -8.02 -7.62 20.25
N ASP A 402 -7.08 -7.94 21.15
CA ASP A 402 -7.38 -8.82 22.29
C ASP A 402 -8.37 -8.11 23.23
N SER A 403 -9.48 -8.80 23.55
CA SER A 403 -10.48 -8.29 24.50
C SER A 403 -9.93 -8.10 25.92
N ASN A 404 -8.80 -8.75 26.25
CA ASN A 404 -8.11 -8.57 27.52
C ASN A 404 -7.16 -7.36 27.51
N ASP A 405 -6.95 -6.69 26.38
CA ASP A 405 -6.18 -5.45 26.34
C ASP A 405 -6.87 -4.39 27.22
N PRO A 406 -6.16 -3.77 28.17
CA PRO A 406 -6.75 -2.78 29.09
C PRO A 406 -7.47 -1.63 28.39
N MET A 407 -7.08 -1.32 27.15
CA MET A 407 -7.68 -0.25 26.36
C MET A 407 -8.89 -0.71 25.53
N ALA A 408 -9.19 -2.02 25.48
CA ALA A 408 -10.28 -2.56 24.66
C ALA A 408 -11.65 -1.98 25.04
N SER A 409 -11.92 -1.81 26.33
CA SER A 409 -13.17 -1.24 26.83
C SER A 409 -13.35 0.25 26.52
N GLN A 410 -12.27 0.95 26.18
CA GLN A 410 -12.28 2.38 25.86
C GLN A 410 -12.50 2.66 24.36
N ASN A 411 -12.50 1.63 23.53
CA ASN A 411 -12.73 1.75 22.10
C ASN A 411 -13.89 0.88 21.61
N PRO A 412 -15.14 1.23 21.93
CA PRO A 412 -16.31 0.44 21.55
C PRO A 412 -16.61 0.52 20.04
N ALA A 413 -15.93 1.37 19.28
CA ALA A 413 -16.17 1.55 17.86
C ALA A 413 -15.63 0.39 16.99
N ASN A 414 -14.65 -0.35 17.48
CA ASN A 414 -14.07 -1.47 16.74
C ASN A 414 -14.68 -2.80 17.19
N PRO A 415 -15.32 -3.55 16.30
CA PRO A 415 -15.78 -4.88 16.61
C PRO A 415 -14.57 -5.76 16.92
N ASN A 416 -14.50 -6.25 18.15
CA ASN A 416 -13.41 -7.13 18.60
C ASN A 416 -13.61 -8.59 18.12
N VAL A 417 -14.02 -8.78 16.88
CA VAL A 417 -14.34 -10.10 16.30
C VAL A 417 -13.40 -10.34 15.11
N LYS A 418 -12.38 -11.14 15.36
CA LYS A 418 -11.36 -11.48 14.36
C LYS A 418 -11.97 -11.94 13.03
N ALA A 419 -12.91 -12.86 13.04
CA ALA A 419 -13.49 -13.42 11.82
C ALA A 419 -14.18 -12.35 10.95
N THR A 420 -14.92 -11.42 11.56
CA THR A 420 -15.56 -10.32 10.84
C THR A 420 -14.52 -9.35 10.27
N SER A 421 -13.48 -9.04 11.05
CA SER A 421 -12.40 -8.15 10.60
C SER A 421 -11.57 -8.77 9.49
N GLN A 422 -11.32 -10.08 9.54
CA GLN A 422 -10.66 -10.80 8.45
C GLN A 422 -11.50 -10.80 7.16
N ALA A 423 -12.83 -10.96 7.25
CA ALA A 423 -13.72 -10.83 6.09
C ALA A 423 -13.69 -9.41 5.47
N TRP A 424 -13.52 -8.39 6.30
CA TRP A 424 -13.29 -7.03 5.80
C TRP A 424 -11.92 -6.88 5.13
N ILE A 425 -10.88 -7.53 5.65
CA ILE A 425 -9.58 -7.57 4.98
C ILE A 425 -9.69 -8.30 3.63
N ASP A 426 -10.48 -9.38 3.53
CA ASP A 426 -10.77 -10.05 2.25
C ASP A 426 -11.35 -9.06 1.23
N THR A 427 -12.33 -8.25 1.66
CA THR A 427 -12.94 -7.20 0.84
C THR A 427 -11.91 -6.16 0.41
N VAL A 428 -11.11 -5.63 1.33
CA VAL A 428 -10.05 -4.67 1.04
C VAL A 428 -9.05 -5.25 0.04
N MET A 429 -8.55 -6.47 0.28
CA MET A 429 -7.58 -7.13 -0.61
C MET A 429 -8.18 -7.38 -2.00
N SER A 430 -9.45 -7.76 -2.09
CA SER A 430 -10.13 -7.95 -3.38
C SER A 430 -10.23 -6.65 -4.19
N PHE A 431 -10.31 -5.50 -3.53
CA PHE A 431 -10.30 -4.19 -4.20
C PHE A 431 -8.89 -3.71 -4.58
N ILE A 432 -7.91 -3.80 -3.66
CA ILE A 432 -6.59 -3.20 -3.90
C ILE A 432 -5.68 -4.07 -4.76
N VAL A 433 -5.72 -5.40 -4.61
CA VAL A 433 -4.75 -6.30 -5.26
C VAL A 433 -4.83 -6.26 -6.80
N PRO A 434 -6.00 -6.24 -7.46
CA PRO A 434 -6.06 -6.09 -8.92
C PRO A 434 -5.41 -4.77 -9.40
N ARG A 435 -5.60 -3.68 -8.65
CA ARG A 435 -5.05 -2.36 -8.98
C ARG A 435 -3.54 -2.29 -8.74
N MET A 436 -3.06 -2.91 -7.67
CA MET A 436 -1.62 -3.10 -7.45
C MET A 436 -0.99 -3.89 -8.61
N ALA A 437 -1.66 -4.94 -9.08
CA ALA A 437 -1.21 -5.73 -10.22
C ALA A 437 -1.10 -4.90 -11.51
N THR A 438 -2.07 -4.01 -11.77
CA THR A 438 -2.04 -3.08 -12.92
C THR A 438 -0.79 -2.20 -12.89
N VAL A 439 -0.48 -1.59 -11.75
CA VAL A 439 0.73 -0.74 -11.60
C VAL A 439 2.00 -1.57 -11.77
N LEU A 440 2.08 -2.74 -11.14
CA LEU A 440 3.24 -3.62 -11.27
C LEU A 440 3.46 -4.12 -12.70
N GLN A 441 2.38 -4.40 -13.45
CA GLN A 441 2.47 -4.80 -14.85
C GLN A 441 3.01 -3.68 -15.74
N ALA A 442 2.66 -2.43 -15.47
CA ALA A 442 3.21 -1.28 -16.16
C ALA A 442 4.73 -1.15 -15.96
N GLU A 443 5.23 -1.58 -14.80
CA GLU A 443 6.66 -1.68 -14.48
C GLU A 443 7.32 -2.99 -14.96
N GLY A 444 6.60 -3.78 -15.77
CA GLY A 444 7.11 -5.04 -16.31
C GLY A 444 7.20 -6.19 -15.31
N VAL A 445 6.59 -6.08 -14.14
CA VAL A 445 6.47 -7.17 -13.17
C VAL A 445 5.29 -8.06 -13.60
N PRO A 446 5.49 -9.38 -13.82
CA PRO A 446 4.40 -10.28 -14.22
C PRO A 446 3.47 -10.53 -13.02
N ALA A 447 2.58 -9.59 -12.74
CA ALA A 447 1.60 -9.65 -11.68
C ALA A 447 0.24 -10.04 -12.26
N GLY A 448 -0.38 -11.08 -11.71
CA GLY A 448 -1.72 -11.51 -12.09
C GLY A 448 -1.81 -12.40 -13.31
N ILE A 449 -3.00 -12.97 -13.50
CA ILE A 449 -3.40 -13.43 -14.81
C ILE A 449 -3.67 -12.15 -15.59
N VAL A 450 -2.82 -11.81 -16.55
CA VAL A 450 -3.31 -11.05 -17.68
C VAL A 450 -4.42 -11.95 -18.27
N GLU A 451 -5.70 -11.69 -17.98
CA GLU A 451 -6.70 -12.01 -18.98
C GLU A 451 -6.23 -11.22 -20.20
N ALA A 452 -5.45 -11.90 -21.03
CA ALA A 452 -5.11 -11.37 -22.32
C ALA A 452 -6.44 -10.89 -22.89
N VAL A 453 -6.58 -9.60 -23.12
CA VAL A 453 -7.72 -9.01 -23.80
C VAL A 453 -8.07 -10.04 -24.84
N GLN A 454 -9.33 -10.58 -24.85
CA GLN A 454 -9.65 -11.73 -25.67
C GLN A 454 -9.49 -11.31 -27.13
N SER A 455 -8.21 -11.21 -27.55
CA SER A 455 -7.82 -10.73 -28.88
C SER A 455 -8.27 -11.71 -29.95
N PHE A 456 -8.74 -12.91 -29.54
CA PHE A 456 -9.23 -13.93 -30.49
C PHE A 456 -10.47 -14.62 -29.96
N LYS A 457 -11.48 -14.70 -30.82
CA LYS A 457 -12.65 -15.56 -30.64
C LYS A 457 -12.41 -16.87 -31.37
N ILE A 458 -12.83 -17.97 -30.74
CA ILE A 458 -12.80 -19.32 -31.35
C ILE A 458 -14.22 -19.87 -31.37
N TYR A 459 -14.68 -20.21 -32.55
CA TYR A 459 -16.03 -20.75 -32.76
C TYR A 459 -16.10 -21.62 -34.01
N PRO A 460 -17.10 -22.56 -34.07
CA PRO A 460 -17.92 -23.00 -32.95
C PRO A 460 -17.09 -23.73 -31.89
N ASN A 461 -17.59 -23.75 -30.66
CA ASN A 461 -17.04 -24.53 -29.56
C ASN A 461 -18.23 -25.00 -28.68
N PRO A 462 -18.63 -26.28 -28.70
CA PRO A 462 -17.98 -27.43 -29.38
C PRO A 462 -17.99 -27.35 -30.91
N ALA A 463 -17.01 -28.05 -31.53
CA ALA A 463 -16.84 -28.15 -32.98
C ALA A 463 -16.88 -29.61 -33.45
N SER A 464 -17.38 -29.84 -34.66
CA SER A 464 -17.38 -31.16 -35.30
C SER A 464 -16.46 -31.24 -36.53
N ASP A 465 -16.44 -30.19 -37.34
CA ASP A 465 -15.72 -30.21 -38.62
C ASP A 465 -14.65 -29.13 -38.71
N LEU A 466 -15.01 -27.88 -38.37
CA LEU A 466 -14.17 -26.71 -38.52
C LEU A 466 -14.19 -25.87 -37.25
N VAL A 467 -13.03 -25.34 -36.87
CA VAL A 467 -12.88 -24.33 -35.83
C VAL A 467 -12.29 -23.06 -36.45
N SER A 468 -12.99 -21.96 -36.30
CA SER A 468 -12.52 -20.65 -36.77
C SER A 468 -11.92 -19.85 -35.60
N ILE A 469 -10.72 -19.33 -35.78
CA ILE A 469 -10.05 -18.37 -34.92
C ILE A 469 -10.16 -17.01 -35.59
N LYS A 470 -10.67 -15.99 -34.90
CA LYS A 470 -10.81 -14.65 -35.42
C LYS A 470 -10.30 -13.61 -34.43
N GLY A 471 -9.38 -12.77 -34.88
CA GLY A 471 -8.92 -11.61 -34.12
C GLY A 471 -10.03 -10.60 -33.87
N THR A 472 -10.05 -10.02 -32.68
CA THR A 472 -10.90 -8.89 -32.30
C THR A 472 -10.06 -7.61 -32.25
N ASN A 473 -10.67 -6.47 -32.46
CA ASN A 473 -10.00 -5.15 -32.40
C ASN A 473 -8.70 -5.03 -33.25
N GLY A 474 -8.66 -5.69 -34.40
CA GLY A 474 -7.50 -5.64 -35.29
C GLY A 474 -6.34 -6.56 -34.92
N SER A 475 -6.50 -7.42 -33.93
CA SER A 475 -5.45 -8.36 -33.50
C SER A 475 -5.09 -9.37 -34.58
N SER A 476 -3.80 -9.63 -34.75
CA SER A 476 -3.22 -10.62 -35.66
C SER A 476 -2.35 -11.62 -34.88
N PHE A 477 -2.30 -12.85 -35.40
CA PHE A 477 -1.39 -13.89 -34.92
C PHE A 477 -0.25 -14.12 -35.92
N ASN A 478 0.85 -14.66 -35.43
CA ASN A 478 1.99 -15.08 -36.24
C ASN A 478 2.21 -16.60 -36.22
N ARG A 479 1.56 -17.30 -35.29
CA ARG A 479 1.57 -18.77 -35.21
C ARG A 479 0.38 -19.29 -34.45
N VAL A 480 -0.16 -20.45 -34.87
CA VAL A 480 -1.21 -21.18 -34.16
C VAL A 480 -0.82 -22.64 -34.03
N GLN A 481 -0.94 -23.21 -32.83
CA GLN A 481 -0.74 -24.64 -32.56
C GLN A 481 -1.91 -25.20 -31.76
N ALA A 482 -2.26 -26.44 -32.01
CA ALA A 482 -3.22 -27.15 -31.17
C ALA A 482 -2.59 -28.41 -30.57
N PHE A 483 -2.95 -28.69 -29.33
CA PHE A 483 -2.45 -29.80 -28.51
C PHE A 483 -3.61 -30.63 -28.00
N ASP A 484 -3.46 -31.93 -27.95
CA ASP A 484 -4.37 -32.81 -27.22
C ASP A 484 -4.07 -32.75 -25.71
N ILE A 485 -4.92 -33.40 -24.89
CA ILE A 485 -4.79 -33.42 -23.42
C ILE A 485 -3.49 -34.08 -22.92
N THR A 486 -2.76 -34.79 -23.80
CA THR A 486 -1.44 -35.37 -23.46
C THR A 486 -0.28 -34.43 -23.79
N GLY A 487 -0.58 -33.27 -24.37
CA GLY A 487 0.43 -32.28 -24.79
C GLY A 487 1.04 -32.57 -26.17
N ARG A 488 0.48 -33.53 -26.93
CA ARG A 488 0.92 -33.83 -28.29
C ARG A 488 0.37 -32.78 -29.24
N VAL A 489 1.22 -32.20 -30.08
CA VAL A 489 0.81 -31.29 -31.16
C VAL A 489 -0.02 -32.04 -32.19
N VAL A 490 -1.26 -31.60 -32.42
CA VAL A 490 -2.18 -32.14 -33.43
C VAL A 490 -2.33 -31.21 -34.64
N TYR A 491 -1.97 -29.93 -34.47
CA TYR A 491 -2.00 -28.94 -35.55
C TYR A 491 -0.94 -27.87 -35.35
N THR A 492 -0.38 -27.38 -36.47
CA THR A 492 0.52 -26.20 -36.47
C THR A 492 0.31 -25.40 -37.74
N SER A 493 0.26 -24.06 -37.59
CA SER A 493 0.28 -23.09 -38.67
C SER A 493 1.21 -21.94 -38.31
N ASP A 494 2.15 -21.65 -39.18
CA ASP A 494 3.02 -20.47 -39.08
C ASP A 494 2.51 -19.30 -39.97
N ALA A 495 1.24 -19.37 -40.40
CA ALA A 495 0.63 -18.30 -41.19
C ALA A 495 0.27 -17.12 -40.26
N SER A 496 0.68 -15.93 -40.63
CA SER A 496 0.27 -14.68 -39.98
C SER A 496 -1.08 -14.21 -40.51
N GLY A 497 -1.94 -13.70 -39.62
CA GLY A 497 -3.24 -13.17 -40.04
C GLY A 497 -4.17 -12.85 -38.89
N SER A 498 -5.33 -12.30 -39.21
CA SER A 498 -6.38 -11.98 -38.24
C SER A 498 -7.49 -13.06 -38.20
N SER A 499 -7.45 -14.05 -39.07
CA SER A 499 -8.39 -15.17 -39.03
C SER A 499 -7.76 -16.46 -39.60
N LEU A 500 -8.14 -17.61 -39.01
CA LEU A 500 -7.68 -18.93 -39.41
C LEU A 500 -8.81 -19.92 -39.17
N SER A 501 -9.01 -20.85 -40.12
CA SER A 501 -9.91 -22.00 -39.96
C SER A 501 -9.09 -23.29 -39.87
N ILE A 502 -9.39 -24.12 -38.89
CA ILE A 502 -8.72 -25.39 -38.63
C ILE A 502 -9.75 -26.49 -38.89
N ASP A 503 -9.43 -27.43 -39.76
CA ASP A 503 -10.19 -28.64 -39.96
C ASP A 503 -9.93 -29.62 -38.80
N VAL A 504 -10.96 -29.90 -38.03
CA VAL A 504 -10.94 -30.81 -36.86
C VAL A 504 -11.71 -32.08 -37.08
N SER A 505 -12.23 -32.30 -38.30
CA SER A 505 -13.09 -33.47 -38.64
C SER A 505 -12.42 -34.82 -38.41
N ASN A 506 -11.08 -34.86 -38.46
CA ASN A 506 -10.29 -36.06 -38.21
C ASN A 506 -9.70 -36.13 -36.80
N TRP A 507 -10.09 -35.21 -35.89
CA TRP A 507 -9.63 -35.26 -34.52
C TRP A 507 -10.56 -36.19 -33.69
N ASN A 508 -9.99 -36.81 -32.67
CA ASN A 508 -10.81 -37.61 -31.74
C ASN A 508 -11.68 -36.67 -30.89
N ASN A 509 -12.88 -37.14 -30.53
CA ASN A 509 -13.74 -36.41 -29.61
C ASN A 509 -12.97 -36.14 -28.29
N GLY A 510 -12.97 -34.90 -27.84
CA GLY A 510 -12.23 -34.53 -26.62
C GLY A 510 -11.92 -33.05 -26.49
N ILE A 511 -11.09 -32.76 -25.50
CA ILE A 511 -10.63 -31.40 -25.21
C ILE A 511 -9.26 -31.19 -25.86
N TYR A 512 -9.10 -30.02 -26.48
CA TYR A 512 -7.84 -29.56 -27.09
C TYR A 512 -7.51 -28.14 -26.59
N LEU A 513 -6.23 -27.85 -26.53
CA LEU A 513 -5.70 -26.51 -26.21
C LEU A 513 -5.15 -25.89 -27.51
N VAL A 514 -5.67 -24.72 -27.87
CA VAL A 514 -5.22 -23.96 -29.03
C VAL A 514 -4.37 -22.81 -28.55
N GLN A 515 -3.11 -22.81 -28.89
CA GLN A 515 -2.12 -21.78 -28.60
C GLN A 515 -2.00 -20.82 -29.79
N ILE A 516 -2.18 -19.54 -29.53
CA ILE A 516 -2.14 -18.46 -30.54
C ILE A 516 -1.00 -17.53 -30.15
N ALA A 517 0.06 -17.50 -30.94
CA ALA A 517 1.19 -16.60 -30.75
C ALA A 517 0.97 -15.29 -31.51
N THR A 518 1.29 -14.17 -30.86
CA THR A 518 1.21 -12.80 -31.40
C THR A 518 2.52 -12.07 -31.10
N ASP A 519 2.70 -10.89 -31.64
CA ASP A 519 3.87 -10.04 -31.32
C ASP A 519 3.90 -9.59 -29.86
N SER A 520 2.73 -9.57 -29.18
CA SER A 520 2.58 -9.18 -27.78
C SER A 520 2.57 -10.36 -26.80
N GLY A 521 2.68 -11.61 -27.26
CA GLY A 521 2.69 -12.80 -26.41
C GLY A 521 1.86 -13.96 -26.94
N VAL A 522 1.56 -14.92 -26.07
CA VAL A 522 0.89 -16.16 -26.45
C VAL A 522 -0.45 -16.27 -25.69
N GLN A 523 -1.53 -16.55 -26.42
CA GLN A 523 -2.85 -16.87 -25.85
C GLN A 523 -3.17 -18.36 -25.99
N VAL A 524 -3.80 -18.94 -24.98
CA VAL A 524 -4.26 -20.33 -25.02
C VAL A 524 -5.78 -20.37 -24.85
N LYS A 525 -6.45 -21.09 -25.74
CA LYS A 525 -7.91 -21.31 -25.69
C LYS A 525 -8.24 -22.79 -25.67
N ARG A 526 -9.22 -23.15 -24.88
CA ARG A 526 -9.76 -24.52 -24.85
C ARG A 526 -10.87 -24.66 -25.89
N ILE A 527 -10.81 -25.72 -26.68
CA ILE A 527 -11.89 -26.14 -27.55
C ILE A 527 -12.34 -27.56 -27.21
N VAL A 528 -13.56 -27.88 -27.54
CA VAL A 528 -14.15 -29.21 -27.45
C VAL A 528 -14.49 -29.70 -28.87
N VAL A 529 -14.02 -30.87 -29.24
CA VAL A 529 -14.36 -31.54 -30.51
C VAL A 529 -15.31 -32.71 -30.21
N ASN A 530 -16.44 -32.75 -30.92
CA ASN A 530 -17.49 -33.78 -30.78
C ASN A 530 -17.52 -34.71 -31.96
#